data_734f6a609b1cca3686cd302d0f23ddf4
#
_entry.id   734f6a609b1cca3686cd302d0f23ddf4
#
_cell.length_a   1.000
_cell.length_b   1.000
_cell.length_c   1.000
_cell.angle_alpha   90.00
_cell.angle_beta   90.00
_cell.angle_gamma   90.00
#
_symmetry.space_group_name_H-M   'P 1'
#
loop_
_entity.id
_entity.type
_entity.pdbx_description
1 polymer ?
#
loop_
_entity_poly.entity_id
_entity_poly.type
_entity_poly.pdbx_seq_one_letter_code
_entity_poly.pdbx_strand_id
1 'polypeptide(L)' 'MAVRYNRLWKILIDKKMKKKDLQEAARLTRYQMLKLARDENITTDVVGSICKALDCTPDDIMEFYD' A
#
# COMPACT_ATOMS: atom_id res chain seq x y z
N MET A 1 8.65 4.90 -16.33
CA MET A 1 8.62 3.91 -15.24
C MET A 1 7.30 3.98 -14.51
N ALA A 2 6.63 2.87 -14.33
CA ALA A 2 5.34 2.80 -13.66
C ALA A 2 5.47 2.06 -12.34
N VAL A 3 4.52 2.27 -11.44
CA VAL A 3 4.50 1.62 -10.12
C VAL A 3 3.28 0.71 -10.02
N ARG A 4 3.41 -0.38 -9.27
CA ARG A 4 2.26 -1.21 -8.93
C ARG A 4 2.42 -1.72 -7.50
N TYR A 5 1.29 -2.09 -6.91
CA TYR A 5 1.21 -2.45 -5.49
C TYR A 5 0.71 -3.89 -5.28
N ASN A 6 0.96 -4.77 -6.25
CA ASN A 6 0.53 -6.17 -6.13
C ASN A 6 1.09 -6.85 -4.89
N ARG A 7 2.32 -6.50 -4.52
CA ARG A 7 2.96 -7.05 -3.33
C ARG A 7 2.22 -6.65 -2.06
N LEU A 8 1.70 -5.41 -2.03
CA LEU A 8 0.90 -4.95 -0.89
C LEU A 8 -0.34 -5.81 -0.71
N TRP A 9 -1.06 -6.08 -1.81
CA TRP A 9 -2.28 -6.89 -1.74
C TRP A 9 -1.99 -8.31 -1.28
N LYS A 10 -0.85 -8.88 -1.67
CA LYS A 10 -0.44 -10.20 -1.21
C LYS A 10 -0.18 -10.22 0.30
N ILE A 11 0.45 -9.17 0.83
CA ILE A 11 0.67 -9.04 2.27
C ILE A 11 -0.66 -8.99 3.02
N LEU A 12 -1.63 -8.24 2.50
CA LEU A 12 -2.95 -8.18 3.13
C LEU A 12 -3.62 -9.55 3.16
N ILE A 13 -3.53 -10.29 2.05
CA ILE A 13 -4.09 -11.64 1.99
C ILE A 13 -3.42 -12.54 3.03
N ASP A 14 -2.11 -12.50 3.13
CA ASP A 14 -1.35 -13.31 4.09
C ASP A 14 -1.70 -12.96 5.53
N LYS A 15 -1.99 -11.70 5.81
CA LYS A 15 -2.37 -11.22 7.15
C LYS A 15 -3.87 -11.32 7.40
N LYS A 16 -4.63 -11.78 6.40
CA LYS A 16 -6.10 -11.88 6.48
C LYS A 16 -6.74 -10.52 6.74
N MET A 17 -6.17 -9.48 6.15
CA MET A 17 -6.67 -8.11 6.25
C MET A 17 -7.43 -7.71 5.00
N LYS A 18 -8.46 -6.90 5.18
CA LYS A 18 -9.17 -6.28 4.07
C LYS A 18 -8.54 -4.91 3.78
N LYS A 19 -8.83 -4.36 2.59
CA LYS A 19 -8.36 -3.02 2.24
C LYS A 19 -8.82 -1.97 3.26
N LYS A 20 -10.03 -2.12 3.79
CA LYS A 20 -10.56 -1.24 4.82
C LYS A 20 -9.71 -1.30 6.09
N ASP A 21 -9.26 -2.49 6.46
CA ASP A 21 -8.40 -2.67 7.63
C ASP A 21 -7.09 -1.93 7.45
N LEU A 22 -6.51 -1.99 6.26
CA LEU A 22 -5.29 -1.25 5.94
C LEU A 22 -5.54 0.25 6.03
N GLN A 23 -6.64 0.71 5.47
CA GLN A 23 -6.98 2.13 5.50
C GLN A 23 -7.02 2.66 6.92
N GLU A 24 -7.64 1.92 7.83
CA GLU A 24 -7.73 2.29 9.23
C GLU A 24 -6.38 2.22 9.94
N ALA A 25 -5.64 1.13 9.73
CA ALA A 25 -4.36 0.91 10.40
C ALA A 25 -3.31 1.95 10.00
N ALA A 26 -3.27 2.31 8.72
CA ALA A 26 -2.31 3.27 8.20
C ALA A 26 -2.86 4.70 8.18
N ARG A 27 -4.10 4.89 8.61
CA ARG A 27 -4.77 6.20 8.64
C ARG A 27 -4.79 6.89 7.28
N LEU A 28 -5.14 6.11 6.26
CA LEU A 28 -5.20 6.62 4.90
C LEU A 28 -6.58 7.18 4.59
N THR A 29 -6.61 8.16 3.69
CA THR A 29 -7.86 8.68 3.19
C THR A 29 -8.41 7.73 2.12
N ARG A 30 -9.69 7.83 1.83
CA ARG A 30 -10.31 7.07 0.75
C ARG A 30 -9.64 7.37 -0.59
N TYR A 31 -9.26 8.63 -0.81
CA TYR A 31 -8.57 9.05 -2.02
C TYR A 31 -7.22 8.33 -2.16
N GLN A 32 -6.46 8.23 -1.08
CA GLN A 32 -5.18 7.54 -1.09
C GLN A 32 -5.37 6.04 -1.38
N MET A 33 -6.40 5.42 -0.80
CA MET A 33 -6.71 4.02 -1.09
C MET A 33 -7.07 3.81 -2.57
N LEU A 34 -7.80 4.76 -3.17
CA LEU A 34 -8.12 4.69 -4.60
C LEU A 34 -6.87 4.75 -5.46
N LYS A 35 -5.90 5.58 -5.09
CA LYS A 35 -4.63 5.65 -5.81
C LYS A 35 -3.88 4.33 -5.77
N LEU A 36 -3.85 3.69 -4.61
CA LEU A 36 -3.23 2.37 -4.47
C LEU A 36 -3.93 1.34 -5.36
N ALA A 37 -5.26 1.36 -5.39
CA ALA A 37 -6.03 0.42 -6.18
C ALA A 37 -5.83 0.61 -7.69
N ARG A 38 -5.47 1.82 -8.11
CA ARG A 38 -5.26 2.17 -9.52
C ARG A 38 -3.79 2.15 -9.93
N ASP A 39 -2.90 1.70 -9.06
CA ASP A 39 -1.45 1.72 -9.30
C ASP A 39 -0.95 3.12 -9.64
N GLU A 40 -1.48 4.13 -8.96
CA GLU A 40 -1.05 5.52 -9.13
C GLU A 40 0.01 5.88 -8.10
N ASN A 41 0.74 6.96 -8.37
CA ASN A 41 1.79 7.43 -7.48
C ASN A 41 1.22 7.91 -6.15
N ILE A 42 1.90 7.59 -5.07
CA ILE A 42 1.56 8.07 -3.72
C ILE A 42 2.79 8.75 -3.12
N THR A 43 2.57 9.54 -2.09
CA THR A 43 3.67 10.23 -1.43
C THR A 43 4.48 9.28 -0.55
N THR A 44 5.71 9.68 -0.25
CA THR A 44 6.56 8.89 0.65
C THR A 44 5.95 8.82 2.06
N ASP A 45 5.19 9.83 2.48
CA ASP A 45 4.48 9.79 3.75
C ASP A 45 3.48 8.65 3.80
N VAL A 46 2.74 8.45 2.70
CA VAL A 46 1.78 7.35 2.61
C VAL A 46 2.51 6.01 2.62
N VAL A 47 3.59 5.89 1.86
CA VAL A 47 4.42 4.68 1.86
C VAL A 47 4.90 4.36 3.27
N GLY A 48 5.43 5.35 3.97
CA GLY A 48 5.91 5.20 5.34
C GLY A 48 4.81 4.75 6.30
N SER A 49 3.61 5.32 6.18
CA SER A 49 2.48 4.96 7.02
C SER A 49 2.07 3.50 6.81
N ILE A 50 2.05 3.05 5.56
CA ILE A 50 1.72 1.65 5.24
C ILE A 50 2.78 0.71 5.81
N CYS A 51 4.05 1.03 5.60
CA CYS A 51 5.14 0.20 6.09
C CYS A 51 5.13 0.08 7.60
N LYS A 52 4.84 1.18 8.29
CA LYS A 52 4.74 1.18 9.75
C LYS A 52 3.57 0.32 10.22
N ALA A 53 2.42 0.44 9.56
CA ALA A 53 1.23 -0.32 9.92
C ALA A 53 1.40 -1.82 9.71
N LEU A 54 2.14 -2.22 8.68
CA LEU A 54 2.33 -3.62 8.32
C LEU A 54 3.68 -4.20 8.76
N ASP A 55 4.52 -3.39 9.39
CA ASP A 55 5.86 -3.77 9.84
C ASP A 55 6.68 -4.36 8.67
N CYS A 56 6.80 -3.58 7.61
CA CYS A 56 7.49 -3.99 6.40
C CYS A 56 8.28 -2.82 5.80
N THR A 57 8.98 -3.08 4.69
CA THR A 57 9.73 -2.05 3.96
C THR A 57 8.98 -1.66 2.69
N PRO A 58 9.31 -0.50 2.08
CA PRO A 58 8.68 -0.10 0.81
C PRO A 58 8.84 -1.15 -0.29
N ASP A 59 9.95 -1.86 -0.30
CA ASP A 59 10.24 -2.91 -1.25
C ASP A 59 9.24 -4.06 -1.17
N ASP A 60 8.66 -4.26 0.01
CA ASP A 60 7.68 -5.32 0.24
C ASP A 60 6.30 -4.99 -0.31
N ILE A 61 6.00 -3.70 -0.54
CA ILE A 61 4.65 -3.28 -0.90
C ILE A 61 4.52 -2.73 -2.32
N MET A 62 5.63 -2.35 -2.95
CA MET A 62 5.56 -1.72 -4.26
C MET A 62 6.71 -2.18 -5.14
N GLU A 63 6.50 -2.11 -6.45
CA GLU A 63 7.54 -2.39 -7.43
C GLU A 63 7.39 -1.46 -8.61
N PHE A 64 8.50 -1.22 -9.31
CA PHE A 64 8.51 -0.37 -10.50
C PHE A 64 8.74 -1.26 -11.73
N TYR A 65 8.15 -0.85 -12.84
CA TYR A 65 8.31 -1.56 -14.12
C TYR A 65 8.24 -0.56 -15.27
N ASP A 66 8.76 -0.93 -16.40
CA ASP A 66 8.72 -0.10 -17.62
C ASP A 66 7.55 -0.43 -18.52
#